data_c7819a94d839536f115ef69e3c8c5c7e
#
_entry.id   c7819a94d839536f115ef69e3c8c5c7e
#
_cell.length_a   1.000
_cell.length_b   1.000
_cell.length_c   1.000
_cell.angle_alpha   90.00
_cell.angle_beta   90.00
_cell.angle_gamma   90.00
#
_symmetry.space_group_name_H-M   'P 1'
#
loop_
_entity.id
_entity.type
_entity.pdbx_description
1 polymer ?
#
loop_
_entity_poly.entity_id
_entity_poly.type
_entity_poly.pdbx_seq_one_letter_code
_entity_poly.pdbx_strand_id
1 'polypeptide(L)'
;MITVGCFIFEDMTALDIVGPYEALTGLPNIQTILVAASAEPVRAEGSMRIVPDCTFASAPALDVLIIPGGSGINRIMEDNLWMNFLTGRAAEAQWITSVCTGALVLGAAGLLRGYRATTHWLSLDLLVKFGAVPCPQRVVVDRNRVTGGGVTAGIDVGLALAAMIVGETTARERQLLLQYNLQPPFPDNNPDSADANIAQAVRVARSGIQQARLEIIDRITRRAAGTHQT
;
A
#
# COMPACT_ATOMS: atom_id res chain seq x y z
N MET A 1 0.04 7.77 -22.27
CA MET A 1 0.39 6.50 -21.60
C MET A 1 0.46 6.80 -20.10
N ILE A 2 -0.19 6.01 -19.28
CA ILE A 2 -0.22 6.16 -17.82
C ILE A 2 0.93 5.33 -17.22
N THR A 3 1.79 5.97 -16.46
CA THR A 3 2.93 5.30 -15.80
C THR A 3 2.57 4.99 -14.35
N VAL A 4 2.57 3.70 -14.01
CA VAL A 4 2.27 3.19 -12.68
C VAL A 4 3.57 2.83 -11.98
N GLY A 5 3.95 3.59 -10.95
CA GLY A 5 5.10 3.30 -10.09
C GLY A 5 4.71 2.36 -8.95
N CYS A 6 5.22 1.14 -9.03
CA CYS A 6 5.11 0.14 -7.98
C CYS A 6 6.36 0.21 -7.09
N PHE A 7 6.21 0.75 -5.89
CA PHE A 7 7.34 0.99 -5.00
C PHE A 7 7.78 -0.29 -4.30
N ILE A 8 9.08 -0.54 -4.29
CA ILE A 8 9.67 -1.71 -3.64
C ILE A 8 10.76 -1.31 -2.63
N PHE A 9 10.79 -1.99 -1.51
CA PHE A 9 11.75 -1.76 -0.42
C PHE A 9 12.00 -3.04 0.40
N GLU A 10 13.11 -3.07 1.11
CA GLU A 10 13.49 -4.21 1.95
C GLU A 10 12.40 -4.58 2.97
N ASP A 11 12.13 -5.87 3.10
CA ASP A 11 11.13 -6.46 3.99
C ASP A 11 9.68 -5.99 3.70
N MET A 12 9.37 -5.66 2.44
CA MET A 12 7.99 -5.49 2.00
C MET A 12 7.30 -6.84 1.85
N THR A 13 5.98 -6.86 1.93
CA THR A 13 5.18 -8.03 1.56
C THR A 13 5.06 -8.10 0.03
N ALA A 14 5.68 -9.10 -0.60
CA ALA A 14 5.80 -9.18 -2.06
C ALA A 14 4.43 -9.14 -2.77
N LEU A 15 3.43 -9.88 -2.27
CA LEU A 15 2.11 -9.96 -2.91
C LEU A 15 1.38 -8.61 -2.93
N ASP A 16 1.69 -7.69 -2.00
CA ASP A 16 1.11 -6.34 -1.97
C ASP A 16 1.45 -5.55 -3.25
N ILE A 17 2.58 -5.86 -3.89
CA ILE A 17 3.00 -5.27 -5.17
C ILE A 17 2.70 -6.18 -6.35
N VAL A 18 2.99 -7.47 -6.26
CA VAL A 18 2.77 -8.40 -7.37
C VAL A 18 1.29 -8.48 -7.75
N GLY A 19 0.37 -8.40 -6.77
CA GLY A 19 -1.07 -8.40 -7.02
C GLY A 19 -1.54 -7.27 -7.94
N PRO A 20 -1.37 -6.00 -7.56
CA PRO A 20 -1.76 -4.89 -8.42
C PRO A 20 -0.90 -4.80 -9.69
N TYR A 21 0.39 -5.15 -9.63
CA TYR A 21 1.27 -5.20 -10.81
C TYR A 21 0.68 -6.11 -11.89
N GLU A 22 0.36 -7.37 -11.54
CA GLU A 22 -0.28 -8.30 -12.45
C GLU A 22 -1.64 -7.82 -12.95
N ALA A 23 -2.46 -7.25 -12.09
CA ALA A 23 -3.77 -6.75 -12.49
C ALA A 23 -3.70 -5.61 -13.52
N LEU A 24 -2.62 -4.82 -13.52
CA LEU A 24 -2.45 -3.65 -14.39
C LEU A 24 -1.56 -3.93 -15.61
N THR A 25 -0.65 -4.90 -15.53
CA THR A 25 0.28 -5.22 -16.61
C THR A 25 -0.45 -5.68 -17.87
N GLY A 26 -0.01 -5.16 -19.04
CA GLY A 26 -0.58 -5.52 -20.34
C GLY A 26 -1.90 -4.86 -20.69
N LEU A 27 -2.44 -3.99 -19.81
CA LEU A 27 -3.60 -3.17 -20.16
C LEU A 27 -3.23 -2.06 -21.13
N PRO A 28 -4.14 -1.65 -22.02
CA PRO A 28 -3.88 -0.62 -23.01
C PRO A 28 -3.51 0.72 -22.34
N ASN A 29 -2.49 1.37 -22.85
CA ASN A 29 -1.99 2.66 -22.37
C ASN A 29 -1.52 2.69 -20.90
N ILE A 30 -1.22 1.53 -20.29
CA ILE A 30 -0.62 1.43 -18.96
C ILE A 30 0.79 0.84 -19.08
N GLN A 31 1.73 1.48 -18.40
CA GLN A 31 3.08 0.98 -18.17
C GLN A 31 3.29 0.84 -16.66
N THR A 32 3.54 -0.37 -16.19
CA THR A 32 3.91 -0.64 -14.79
C THR A 32 5.43 -0.73 -14.68
N ILE A 33 6.00 -0.04 -13.68
CA ILE A 33 7.44 -0.06 -13.39
C ILE A 33 7.69 -0.25 -11.89
N LEU A 34 8.76 -0.96 -11.56
CA LEU A 34 9.22 -1.16 -10.20
C LEU A 34 10.22 -0.06 -9.81
N VAL A 35 9.92 0.67 -8.75
CA VAL A 35 10.67 1.85 -8.30
C VAL A 35 11.27 1.61 -6.94
N ALA A 36 12.60 1.80 -6.79
CA ALA A 36 13.29 1.65 -5.51
C ALA A 36 14.23 2.84 -5.21
N ALA A 37 14.73 2.92 -3.99
CA ALA A 37 15.72 3.94 -3.61
C ALA A 37 17.08 3.72 -4.29
N SER A 38 17.45 2.47 -4.61
CA SER A 38 18.70 2.09 -5.27
C SER A 38 18.46 1.07 -6.36
N ALA A 39 19.47 0.80 -7.20
CA ALA A 39 19.40 -0.18 -8.28
C ALA A 39 19.62 -1.63 -7.81
N GLU A 40 19.99 -1.83 -6.55
CA GLU A 40 20.22 -3.17 -6.00
C GLU A 40 18.92 -3.96 -5.88
N PRO A 41 18.96 -5.30 -6.06
CA PRO A 41 17.80 -6.14 -5.86
C PRO A 41 17.25 -6.02 -4.44
N VAL A 42 15.98 -5.70 -4.31
CA VAL A 42 15.25 -5.56 -3.04
C VAL A 42 14.83 -6.94 -2.54
N ARG A 43 15.10 -7.24 -1.27
CA ARG A 43 14.66 -8.47 -0.60
C ARG A 43 13.32 -8.24 0.09
N ALA A 44 12.27 -8.88 -0.40
CA ALA A 44 10.97 -8.93 0.26
C ALA A 44 10.97 -9.86 1.47
N GLU A 45 9.91 -9.85 2.27
CA GLU A 45 9.69 -10.87 3.30
C GLU A 45 9.76 -12.28 2.66
N GLY A 46 10.30 -13.26 3.39
CA GLY A 46 10.47 -14.63 2.87
C GLY A 46 11.59 -14.83 1.84
N SER A 47 12.51 -13.87 1.67
CA SER A 47 13.74 -13.98 0.85
C SER A 47 13.56 -13.81 -0.67
N MET A 48 12.38 -13.57 -1.21
CA MET A 48 12.21 -13.22 -2.62
C MET A 48 13.00 -11.94 -2.93
N ARG A 49 13.77 -11.95 -4.04
CA ARG A 49 14.49 -10.78 -4.52
C ARG A 49 13.84 -10.25 -5.78
N ILE A 50 13.63 -8.94 -5.81
CA ILE A 50 12.99 -8.23 -6.92
C ILE A 50 13.95 -7.14 -7.40
N VAL A 51 14.22 -7.13 -8.69
CA VAL A 51 15.08 -6.12 -9.31
C VAL A 51 14.22 -4.91 -9.69
N PRO A 52 14.58 -3.68 -9.27
CA PRO A 52 13.86 -2.49 -9.69
C PRO A 52 14.12 -2.15 -11.16
N ASP A 53 13.13 -1.57 -11.84
CA ASP A 53 13.28 -1.03 -13.20
C ASP A 53 14.01 0.32 -13.19
N CYS A 54 13.81 1.10 -12.12
CA CYS A 54 14.44 2.40 -11.94
C CYS A 54 14.61 2.77 -10.46
N THR A 55 15.46 3.77 -10.24
CA THR A 55 15.67 4.35 -8.90
C THR A 55 14.88 5.65 -8.73
N PHE A 56 14.82 6.18 -7.51
CA PHE A 56 14.23 7.50 -7.26
C PHE A 56 14.87 8.61 -8.12
N ALA A 57 16.18 8.50 -8.39
CA ALA A 57 16.91 9.48 -9.18
C ALA A 57 16.60 9.39 -10.70
N SER A 58 16.22 8.21 -11.20
CA SER A 58 15.97 7.95 -12.62
C SER A 58 14.49 7.71 -12.96
N ALA A 59 13.61 7.70 -11.94
CA ALA A 59 12.18 7.45 -12.15
C ALA A 59 11.55 8.55 -13.02
N PRO A 60 10.80 8.19 -14.07
CA PRO A 60 10.03 9.14 -14.87
C PRO A 60 8.91 9.80 -14.05
N ALA A 61 8.11 10.64 -14.68
CA ALA A 61 6.82 11.08 -14.09
C ALA A 61 5.94 9.86 -13.84
N LEU A 62 5.28 9.84 -12.68
CA LEU A 62 4.43 8.74 -12.23
C LEU A 62 2.99 9.22 -12.06
N ASP A 63 2.08 8.66 -12.85
CA ASP A 63 0.66 9.01 -12.77
C ASP A 63 -0.04 8.28 -11.63
N VAL A 64 0.44 7.10 -11.28
CA VAL A 64 -0.08 6.26 -10.19
C VAL A 64 1.07 5.82 -9.29
N LEU A 65 0.88 5.96 -7.99
CA LEU A 65 1.81 5.47 -6.96
C LEU A 65 1.19 4.30 -6.23
N ILE A 66 1.86 3.16 -6.14
CA ILE A 66 1.41 1.99 -5.38
C ILE A 66 2.44 1.66 -4.30
N ILE A 67 2.04 1.82 -3.04
CA ILE A 67 2.89 1.60 -1.88
C ILE A 67 2.48 0.30 -1.17
N PRO A 68 3.37 -0.72 -1.10
CA PRO A 68 3.10 -1.97 -0.37
C PRO A 68 3.25 -1.80 1.12
N GLY A 69 2.77 -2.80 1.87
CA GLY A 69 3.06 -2.96 3.27
C GLY A 69 4.23 -3.92 3.54
N GLY A 70 4.23 -4.47 4.73
CA GLY A 70 5.28 -5.35 5.24
C GLY A 70 5.94 -4.79 6.50
N SER A 71 6.91 -5.53 7.04
CA SER A 71 7.66 -5.07 8.23
C SER A 71 8.58 -3.90 7.93
N GLY A 72 9.07 -3.79 6.70
CA GLY A 72 9.96 -2.73 6.24
C GLY A 72 9.39 -1.32 6.33
N ILE A 73 8.05 -1.15 6.35
CA ILE A 73 7.41 0.17 6.45
C ILE A 73 7.86 0.95 7.69
N ASN A 74 8.24 0.24 8.77
CA ASN A 74 8.68 0.88 9.99
C ASN A 74 9.93 1.75 9.76
N ARG A 75 10.85 1.31 8.89
CA ARG A 75 12.03 2.10 8.48
C ARG A 75 11.61 3.20 7.51
N ILE A 76 10.77 2.86 6.53
CA ILE A 76 10.35 3.78 5.47
C ILE A 76 9.65 5.03 6.04
N MET A 77 8.80 4.87 7.05
CA MET A 77 8.06 5.99 7.66
C MET A 77 8.97 7.04 8.33
N GLU A 78 10.20 6.69 8.73
CA GLU A 78 11.17 7.61 9.33
C GLU A 78 12.30 8.02 8.35
N ASP A 79 12.30 7.49 7.13
CA ASP A 79 13.31 7.76 6.11
C ASP A 79 12.97 9.02 5.31
N ASN A 80 13.77 10.08 5.49
CA ASN A 80 13.55 11.35 4.80
C ASN A 80 13.68 11.24 3.27
N LEU A 81 14.55 10.35 2.75
CA LEU A 81 14.70 10.15 1.31
C LEU A 81 13.36 9.64 0.72
N TRP A 82 12.79 8.63 1.37
CA TRP A 82 11.50 8.07 0.99
C TRP A 82 10.36 9.08 1.11
N MET A 83 10.28 9.77 2.26
CA MET A 83 9.20 10.72 2.51
C MET A 83 9.24 11.89 1.52
N ASN A 84 10.42 12.46 1.25
CA ASN A 84 10.58 13.55 0.29
C ASN A 84 10.25 13.11 -1.14
N PHE A 85 10.72 11.93 -1.58
CA PHE A 85 10.41 11.41 -2.90
C PHE A 85 8.92 11.15 -3.06
N LEU A 86 8.30 10.47 -2.08
CA LEU A 86 6.89 10.14 -2.11
C LEU A 86 5.99 11.38 -2.13
N THR A 87 6.26 12.37 -1.27
CA THR A 87 5.48 13.62 -1.23
C THR A 87 5.65 14.43 -2.51
N GLY A 88 6.86 14.51 -3.05
CA GLY A 88 7.12 15.18 -4.33
C GLY A 88 6.34 14.53 -5.48
N ARG A 89 6.39 13.20 -5.61
CA ARG A 89 5.66 12.49 -6.66
C ARG A 89 4.14 12.52 -6.47
N ALA A 90 3.68 12.50 -5.22
CA ALA A 90 2.25 12.57 -4.91
C ALA A 90 1.61 13.90 -5.30
N ALA A 91 2.37 14.98 -5.39
CA ALA A 91 1.87 16.28 -5.85
C ALA A 91 1.47 16.28 -7.33
N GLU A 92 2.08 15.41 -8.14
CA GLU A 92 1.87 15.31 -9.58
C GLU A 92 1.01 14.09 -9.98
N ALA A 93 0.95 13.08 -9.12
CA ALA A 93 0.27 11.83 -9.42
C ALA A 93 -1.26 11.99 -9.44
N GLN A 94 -1.88 11.36 -10.43
CA GLN A 94 -3.33 11.27 -10.54
C GLN A 94 -3.93 10.38 -9.45
N TRP A 95 -3.27 9.25 -9.12
CA TRP A 95 -3.73 8.29 -8.11
C TRP A 95 -2.64 7.95 -7.13
N ILE A 96 -2.97 7.98 -5.84
CA ILE A 96 -2.09 7.62 -4.74
C ILE A 96 -2.70 6.42 -4.03
N THR A 97 -1.97 5.30 -4.07
CA THR A 97 -2.52 4.00 -3.75
C THR A 97 -1.63 3.26 -2.75
N SER A 98 -2.24 2.46 -1.92
CA SER A 98 -1.53 1.57 -1.02
C SER A 98 -2.22 0.22 -0.87
N VAL A 99 -1.46 -0.79 -0.50
CA VAL A 99 -1.94 -2.10 -0.11
C VAL A 99 -1.43 -2.40 1.30
N CYS A 100 -2.26 -3.10 2.10
CA CYS A 100 -1.88 -3.53 3.43
C CYS A 100 -1.40 -2.36 4.30
N THR A 101 -0.30 -2.50 5.02
CA THR A 101 0.26 -1.44 5.88
C THR A 101 0.96 -0.31 5.13
N GLY A 102 1.00 -0.34 3.80
CA GLY A 102 1.46 0.78 2.98
C GLY A 102 0.67 2.08 3.21
N ALA A 103 -0.59 1.98 3.63
CA ALA A 103 -1.39 3.14 4.02
C ALA A 103 -0.78 3.93 5.18
N LEU A 104 -0.02 3.29 6.08
CA LEU A 104 0.66 3.99 7.16
C LEU A 104 1.85 4.82 6.63
N VAL A 105 2.51 4.38 5.57
CA VAL A 105 3.54 5.17 4.88
C VAL A 105 2.92 6.41 4.24
N LEU A 106 1.77 6.26 3.58
CA LEU A 106 1.01 7.41 3.06
C LEU A 106 0.57 8.35 4.18
N GLY A 107 0.17 7.80 5.33
CA GLY A 107 -0.17 8.56 6.54
C GLY A 107 1.01 9.38 7.06
N ALA A 108 2.19 8.75 7.19
CA ALA A 108 3.42 9.41 7.63
C ALA A 108 3.85 10.55 6.69
N ALA A 109 3.61 10.37 5.38
CA ALA A 109 3.83 11.41 4.36
C ALA A 109 2.74 12.51 4.36
N GLY A 110 1.74 12.46 5.26
CA GLY A 110 0.65 13.43 5.33
C GLY A 110 -0.42 13.31 4.23
N LEU A 111 -0.33 12.27 3.39
CA LEU A 111 -1.15 12.09 2.18
C LEU A 111 -2.55 11.53 2.44
N LEU A 112 -2.86 11.13 3.68
CA LEU A 112 -4.18 10.59 4.06
C LEU A 112 -4.98 11.51 5.00
N ARG A 113 -4.47 12.69 5.37
CA ARG A 113 -5.20 13.61 6.27
C ARG A 113 -6.54 14.01 5.66
N GLY A 114 -7.63 13.72 6.39
CA GLY A 114 -9.01 14.01 5.95
C GLY A 114 -9.52 13.10 4.84
N TYR A 115 -8.83 12.00 4.55
CA TYR A 115 -9.30 10.96 3.63
C TYR A 115 -9.83 9.75 4.37
N ARG A 116 -10.86 9.12 3.81
CA ARG A 116 -11.25 7.76 4.18
C ARG A 116 -10.18 6.79 3.64
N ALA A 117 -9.74 5.87 4.48
CA ALA A 117 -8.71 4.91 4.09
C ALA A 117 -8.87 3.59 4.83
N THR A 118 -8.39 2.52 4.21
CA THR A 118 -8.21 1.22 4.85
C THR A 118 -6.72 0.85 4.89
N THR A 119 -6.42 -0.14 5.70
CA THR A 119 -5.10 -0.76 5.84
C THR A 119 -5.29 -2.20 6.33
N HIS A 120 -4.21 -2.93 6.57
CA HIS A 120 -4.29 -4.24 7.23
C HIS A 120 -5.06 -4.13 8.56
N TRP A 121 -5.98 -5.05 8.82
CA TRP A 121 -6.92 -4.99 9.96
C TRP A 121 -6.26 -4.79 11.33
N LEU A 122 -5.07 -5.36 11.55
CA LEU A 122 -4.28 -5.15 12.79
C LEU A 122 -3.81 -3.71 13.01
N SER A 123 -3.82 -2.88 11.98
CA SER A 123 -3.28 -1.52 12.00
C SER A 123 -4.32 -0.45 11.65
N LEU A 124 -5.60 -0.84 11.52
CA LEU A 124 -6.65 0.05 11.05
C LEU A 124 -6.78 1.30 11.94
N ASP A 125 -6.78 1.10 13.26
CA ASP A 125 -6.91 2.17 14.24
C ASP A 125 -5.74 3.17 14.22
N LEU A 126 -4.57 2.75 13.71
CA LEU A 126 -3.39 3.62 13.62
C LEU A 126 -3.56 4.74 12.59
N LEU A 127 -4.45 4.59 11.62
CA LEU A 127 -4.74 5.62 10.62
C LEU A 127 -5.26 6.93 11.23
N VAL A 128 -5.98 6.84 12.36
CA VAL A 128 -6.50 8.02 13.08
C VAL A 128 -5.37 8.97 13.49
N LYS A 129 -4.20 8.42 13.86
CA LYS A 129 -3.04 9.22 14.28
C LYS A 129 -2.49 10.12 13.18
N PHE A 130 -2.75 9.77 11.93
CA PHE A 130 -2.40 10.56 10.75
C PHE A 130 -3.55 11.46 10.26
N GLY A 131 -4.66 11.52 11.00
CA GLY A 131 -5.84 12.31 10.63
C GLY A 131 -6.65 11.73 9.47
N ALA A 132 -6.48 10.44 9.16
CA ALA A 132 -7.34 9.72 8.23
C ALA A 132 -8.61 9.22 8.94
N VAL A 133 -9.65 8.89 8.16
CA VAL A 133 -10.88 8.26 8.63
C VAL A 133 -10.81 6.76 8.31
N PRO A 134 -10.60 5.88 9.29
CA PRO A 134 -10.48 4.45 9.06
C PRO A 134 -11.79 3.85 8.54
N CYS A 135 -11.69 3.00 7.52
CA CYS A 135 -12.82 2.28 6.95
C CYS A 135 -12.47 0.79 6.86
N PRO A 136 -13.18 -0.12 7.54
CA PRO A 136 -12.91 -1.56 7.53
C PRO A 136 -13.46 -2.22 6.25
N GLN A 137 -13.00 -1.76 5.09
CA GLN A 137 -13.40 -2.27 3.78
C GLN A 137 -12.17 -2.87 3.07
N ARG A 138 -12.43 -3.82 2.17
CA ARG A 138 -11.37 -4.47 1.40
C ARG A 138 -10.63 -3.49 0.49
N VAL A 139 -11.36 -2.60 -0.17
CA VAL A 139 -10.82 -1.46 -0.94
C VAL A 139 -11.62 -0.21 -0.60
N VAL A 140 -10.94 0.88 -0.34
CA VAL A 140 -11.53 2.20 -0.12
C VAL A 140 -11.03 3.14 -1.19
N VAL A 141 -11.97 3.73 -1.92
CA VAL A 141 -11.71 4.82 -2.87
C VAL A 141 -12.27 6.10 -2.26
N ASP A 142 -11.42 7.09 -2.08
CA ASP A 142 -11.83 8.43 -1.66
C ASP A 142 -11.06 9.48 -2.48
N ARG A 143 -11.78 10.17 -3.35
CA ARG A 143 -11.19 11.10 -4.31
C ARG A 143 -10.08 10.39 -5.11
N ASN A 144 -8.85 10.84 -5.03
CA ASN A 144 -7.72 10.20 -5.71
C ASN A 144 -6.86 9.30 -4.78
N ARG A 145 -7.42 8.83 -3.68
CA ARG A 145 -6.79 7.82 -2.82
C ARG A 145 -7.48 6.47 -3.02
N VAL A 146 -6.69 5.44 -3.27
CA VAL A 146 -7.17 4.06 -3.36
C VAL A 146 -6.37 3.21 -2.40
N THR A 147 -7.01 2.74 -1.34
CA THR A 147 -6.32 1.96 -0.30
C THR A 147 -6.91 0.57 -0.21
N GLY A 148 -6.05 -0.45 -0.16
CA GLY A 148 -6.39 -1.85 0.02
C GLY A 148 -6.10 -2.34 1.43
N GLY A 149 -6.95 -3.21 1.94
CA GLY A 149 -6.84 -3.81 3.29
C GLY A 149 -5.71 -4.83 3.41
N GLY A 150 -6.05 -6.10 3.63
CA GLY A 150 -5.06 -7.18 3.74
C GLY A 150 -4.36 -7.50 2.42
N VAL A 151 -3.30 -8.24 2.51
CA VAL A 151 -2.34 -8.58 1.43
C VAL A 151 -3.00 -8.91 0.08
N THR A 152 -4.02 -9.78 0.10
CA THR A 152 -4.71 -10.21 -1.13
C THR A 152 -5.58 -9.12 -1.76
N ALA A 153 -5.89 -8.04 -1.04
CA ALA A 153 -6.65 -6.91 -1.58
C ALA A 153 -5.88 -6.13 -2.67
N GLY A 154 -4.57 -6.38 -2.81
CA GLY A 154 -3.77 -5.79 -3.88
C GLY A 154 -4.31 -6.06 -5.28
N ILE A 155 -4.84 -7.26 -5.53
CA ILE A 155 -5.46 -7.61 -6.82
C ILE A 155 -6.72 -6.77 -7.04
N ASP A 156 -7.58 -6.63 -6.02
CA ASP A 156 -8.80 -5.81 -6.11
C ASP A 156 -8.47 -4.33 -6.33
N VAL A 157 -7.42 -3.82 -5.66
CA VAL A 157 -6.91 -2.45 -5.87
C VAL A 157 -6.47 -2.26 -7.32
N GLY A 158 -5.71 -3.21 -7.88
CA GLY A 158 -5.28 -3.16 -9.28
C GLY A 158 -6.46 -3.17 -10.25
N LEU A 159 -7.46 -4.03 -10.03
CA LEU A 159 -8.68 -4.07 -10.85
C LEU A 159 -9.53 -2.81 -10.71
N ALA A 160 -9.64 -2.24 -9.50
CA ALA A 160 -10.33 -0.97 -9.29
C ALA A 160 -9.63 0.18 -10.02
N LEU A 161 -8.30 0.25 -9.95
CA LEU A 161 -7.50 1.21 -10.73
C LEU A 161 -7.67 1.01 -12.23
N ALA A 162 -7.64 -0.23 -12.71
CA ALA A 162 -7.90 -0.55 -14.12
C ALA A 162 -9.25 0.01 -14.58
N ALA A 163 -10.31 -0.21 -13.79
CA ALA A 163 -11.64 0.30 -14.12
C ALA A 163 -11.69 1.84 -14.21
N MET A 164 -10.96 2.53 -13.31
CA MET A 164 -10.90 3.99 -13.29
C MET A 164 -10.03 4.58 -14.42
N ILE A 165 -9.00 3.86 -14.87
CA ILE A 165 -8.03 4.35 -15.85
C ILE A 165 -8.42 3.99 -17.29
N VAL A 166 -8.78 2.72 -17.52
CA VAL A 166 -9.06 2.18 -18.87
C VAL A 166 -10.51 1.74 -19.08
N GLY A 167 -11.36 1.92 -18.09
CA GLY A 167 -12.80 1.61 -18.15
C GLY A 167 -13.15 0.23 -17.61
N GLU A 168 -14.40 0.11 -17.16
CA GLU A 168 -14.90 -1.09 -16.48
C GLU A 168 -14.85 -2.34 -17.36
N THR A 169 -15.18 -2.23 -18.65
CA THR A 169 -15.17 -3.38 -19.56
C THR A 169 -13.80 -4.02 -19.63
N THR A 170 -12.75 -3.24 -19.86
CA THR A 170 -11.37 -3.72 -19.90
C THR A 170 -10.91 -4.31 -18.55
N ALA A 171 -11.32 -3.70 -17.45
CA ALA A 171 -11.02 -4.25 -16.12
C ALA A 171 -11.70 -5.61 -15.88
N ARG A 172 -12.95 -5.79 -16.34
CA ARG A 172 -13.66 -7.06 -16.27
C ARG A 172 -13.05 -8.13 -17.16
N GLU A 173 -12.60 -7.77 -18.36
CA GLU A 173 -11.83 -8.67 -19.24
C GLU A 173 -10.54 -9.11 -18.55
N ARG A 174 -9.82 -8.19 -17.90
CA ARG A 174 -8.60 -8.49 -17.12
C ARG A 174 -8.91 -9.42 -15.95
N GLN A 175 -9.97 -9.14 -15.20
CA GLN A 175 -10.41 -10.01 -14.08
C GLN A 175 -10.70 -11.43 -14.57
N LEU A 176 -11.38 -11.59 -15.70
CA LEU A 176 -11.69 -12.89 -16.29
C LEU A 176 -10.41 -13.59 -16.79
N LEU A 177 -9.49 -12.86 -17.43
CA LEU A 177 -8.21 -13.39 -17.88
C LEU A 177 -7.36 -13.94 -16.72
N LEU A 178 -7.36 -13.25 -15.58
CA LEU A 178 -6.70 -13.69 -14.36
C LEU A 178 -7.45 -14.84 -13.67
N GLN A 179 -8.67 -15.15 -14.12
CA GLN A 179 -9.56 -16.11 -13.44
C GLN A 179 -9.71 -15.78 -11.95
N TYR A 180 -9.79 -14.48 -11.63
CA TYR A 180 -9.86 -14.01 -10.26
C TYR A 180 -11.21 -14.33 -9.62
N ASN A 181 -11.28 -15.48 -8.97
CA ASN A 181 -12.45 -15.98 -8.24
C ASN A 181 -12.02 -16.42 -6.83
N LEU A 182 -12.26 -15.57 -5.84
CA LEU A 182 -11.85 -15.82 -4.46
C LEU A 182 -12.63 -17.00 -3.86
N GLN A 183 -11.91 -18.06 -3.52
CA GLN A 183 -12.45 -19.24 -2.82
C GLN A 183 -11.49 -19.63 -1.68
N PRO A 184 -11.47 -18.87 -0.56
CA PRO A 184 -10.61 -19.19 0.56
C PRO A 184 -11.03 -20.57 1.14
N PRO A 185 -10.07 -21.48 1.42
CA PRO A 185 -10.37 -22.83 1.90
C PRO A 185 -10.87 -22.85 3.35
N PHE A 186 -10.68 -21.77 4.10
CA PHE A 186 -11.09 -21.65 5.50
C PHE A 186 -11.97 -20.39 5.67
N PRO A 187 -12.93 -20.42 6.64
CA PRO A 187 -13.87 -19.31 6.85
C PRO A 187 -13.24 -18.09 7.53
N ASP A 188 -12.05 -18.24 8.14
CA ASP A 188 -11.37 -17.21 8.95
C ASP A 188 -10.67 -16.16 8.08
N ASN A 189 -11.39 -15.58 7.14
CA ASN A 189 -10.87 -14.62 6.17
C ASN A 189 -11.15 -13.14 6.52
N ASN A 190 -11.95 -12.92 7.56
CA ASN A 190 -12.28 -11.59 8.08
C ASN A 190 -12.18 -11.62 9.61
N PRO A 191 -11.48 -10.68 10.26
CA PRO A 191 -11.32 -10.67 11.72
C PRO A 191 -12.65 -10.61 12.49
N ASP A 192 -13.72 -10.07 11.90
CA ASP A 192 -15.03 -9.94 12.53
C ASP A 192 -15.83 -11.25 12.50
N SER A 193 -15.51 -12.16 11.59
CA SER A 193 -16.17 -13.47 11.40
C SER A 193 -15.28 -14.66 11.74
N ALA A 194 -14.00 -14.43 11.98
CA ALA A 194 -13.04 -15.48 12.32
C ALA A 194 -13.29 -16.03 13.74
N ASP A 195 -12.86 -17.29 13.97
CA ASP A 195 -12.79 -17.81 15.33
C ASP A 195 -11.97 -16.89 16.24
N ALA A 196 -12.53 -16.58 17.42
CA ALA A 196 -11.93 -15.61 18.34
C ALA A 196 -10.52 -16.03 18.81
N ASN A 197 -10.27 -17.35 18.98
CA ASN A 197 -8.97 -17.85 19.40
C ASN A 197 -7.94 -17.72 18.26
N ILE A 198 -8.35 -17.94 17.01
CA ILE A 198 -7.50 -17.74 15.82
C ILE A 198 -7.16 -16.27 15.69
N ALA A 199 -8.16 -15.39 15.75
CA ALA A 199 -7.94 -13.95 15.69
C ALA A 199 -7.01 -13.45 16.81
N GLN A 200 -7.19 -13.96 18.03
CA GLN A 200 -6.34 -13.61 19.18
C GLN A 200 -4.90 -14.14 19.02
N ALA A 201 -4.73 -15.37 18.54
CA ALA A 201 -3.40 -15.92 18.27
C ALA A 201 -2.62 -15.06 17.25
N VAL A 202 -3.29 -14.59 16.20
CA VAL A 202 -2.68 -13.67 15.21
C VAL A 202 -2.32 -12.33 15.85
N ARG A 203 -3.18 -11.75 16.71
CA ARG A 203 -2.88 -10.51 17.44
C ARG A 203 -1.64 -10.66 18.33
N VAL A 204 -1.56 -11.74 19.08
CA VAL A 204 -0.41 -12.04 19.97
C VAL A 204 0.88 -12.20 19.15
N ALA A 205 0.84 -12.99 18.08
CA ALA A 205 1.99 -13.23 17.22
C ALA A 205 2.53 -11.95 16.56
N ARG A 206 1.70 -10.94 16.37
CA ARG A 206 2.06 -9.66 15.74
C ARG A 206 2.19 -8.49 16.71
N SER A 207 2.01 -8.71 18.00
CA SER A 207 2.00 -7.64 19.02
C SER A 207 3.28 -6.81 19.04
N GLY A 208 4.46 -7.45 18.97
CA GLY A 208 5.74 -6.75 19.01
C GLY A 208 5.93 -5.78 17.83
N ILE A 209 5.59 -6.20 16.60
CA ILE A 209 5.70 -5.34 15.44
C ILE A 209 4.67 -4.21 15.47
N GLN A 210 3.46 -4.46 16.00
CA GLN A 210 2.44 -3.43 16.17
C GLN A 210 2.85 -2.38 17.22
N GLN A 211 3.44 -2.81 18.33
CA GLN A 211 3.94 -1.91 19.34
C GLN A 211 5.06 -1.01 18.81
N ALA A 212 6.06 -1.59 18.13
CA ALA A 212 7.15 -0.82 17.49
C ALA A 212 6.60 0.20 16.48
N ARG A 213 5.59 -0.20 15.71
CA ARG A 213 4.91 0.66 14.72
C ARG A 213 4.20 1.84 15.40
N LEU A 214 3.48 1.58 16.49
CA LEU A 214 2.81 2.62 17.26
C LEU A 214 3.81 3.66 17.80
N GLU A 215 4.95 3.21 18.34
CA GLU A 215 6.00 4.10 18.86
C GLU A 215 6.59 4.98 17.76
N ILE A 216 6.81 4.42 16.56
CA ILE A 216 7.28 5.18 15.39
C ILE A 216 6.27 6.27 15.01
N ILE A 217 4.99 5.89 14.90
CA ILE A 217 3.91 6.80 14.55
C ILE A 217 3.81 7.94 15.57
N ASP A 218 3.92 7.63 16.86
CA ASP A 218 3.89 8.63 17.93
C ASP A 218 5.07 9.59 17.86
N ARG A 219 6.26 9.13 17.44
CA ARG A 219 7.40 10.02 17.19
C ARG A 219 7.17 10.95 16.00
N ILE A 220 6.68 10.40 14.90
CA ILE A 220 6.41 11.16 13.66
C ILE A 220 5.36 12.25 13.92
N THR A 221 4.25 11.89 14.55
CA THR A 221 3.13 12.82 14.78
C THR A 221 3.48 13.92 15.78
N ARG A 222 4.31 13.64 16.79
CA ARG A 222 4.84 14.66 17.70
C ARG A 222 5.77 15.67 16.99
N ARG A 223 6.67 15.20 16.10
CA ARG A 223 7.54 16.07 15.31
C ARG A 223 6.73 17.01 14.42
N ALA A 224 5.71 16.48 13.73
CA ALA A 224 4.84 17.28 12.89
C ALA A 224 4.03 18.34 13.66
N ALA A 225 3.59 18.04 14.89
CA ALA A 225 2.90 19.01 15.73
C ALA A 225 3.81 20.15 16.23
N GLY A 226 5.08 19.86 16.51
CA GLY A 226 6.07 20.86 16.95
C GLY A 226 6.50 21.86 15.86
N THR A 227 6.47 21.45 14.59
CA THR A 227 6.82 22.29 13.44
C THR A 227 5.75 23.33 13.08
N HIS A 228 4.54 23.22 13.60
CA HIS A 228 3.45 24.18 13.38
C HIS A 228 3.32 25.25 14.47
N GLN A 229 4.21 25.24 15.49
CA GLN A 229 4.20 26.21 16.60
C GLN A 229 5.34 27.24 16.52
N THR A 230 6.15 27.18 15.51
CA THR A 230 7.23 28.15 15.23
C THR A 230 6.94 28.92 13.95
#